data_6a70757d7134d6992b7841ed5e1a5c9f
#
_entry.id   6a70757d7134d6992b7841ed5e1a5c9f
#
_cell.length_a   1.000
_cell.length_b   1.000
_cell.length_c   1.000
_cell.angle_alpha   90.00
_cell.angle_beta   90.00
_cell.angle_gamma   90.00
#
_symmetry.space_group_name_H-M   'P 1'
#
loop_
_entity.id
_entity.type
_entity.pdbx_description
1 polymer ?
#
loop_
_entity_poly.entity_id
_entity_poly.type
_entity_poly.pdbx_seq_one_letter_code
_entity_poly.pdbx_strand_id
1 'polypeptide(L)'
;MKKNVTLKDVAKLAGVSTAAASKALRGEKDIGPETRARVEKIAESLGYCTNNLAIYLRNGSIKALGVVMPDSFNPYNALVLQGVEEKAKELGYNVIIGNTNCDRALERDLLKSFVSMKVSGILAIPSWLENYKTIPLPLIIMSRFPYMEPYASKAHAILRPDVQYIVNDDFSGQYLAVEHLIQRGFRNNYLIIGSTEPDSAEGVMNLMRKDGYRKALADAGIAFAEDHVIENVRS
;
A
#
# COMPACT_ATOMS: atom_id res chain seq x y z
N MET A 1 1.19 -39.84 -2.46
CA MET A 1 1.30 -38.47 -3.03
C MET A 1 0.36 -38.39 -4.21
N LYS A 2 -0.65 -37.51 -4.22
CA LYS A 2 -1.50 -37.27 -5.41
C LYS A 2 -0.62 -36.67 -6.51
N LYS A 3 -0.62 -37.28 -7.68
CA LYS A 3 0.12 -36.78 -8.86
C LYS A 3 -0.47 -35.42 -9.23
N ASN A 4 0.35 -34.36 -9.20
CA ASN A 4 -0.11 -33.03 -9.61
C ASN A 4 -0.50 -33.06 -11.08
N VAL A 5 -1.75 -32.71 -11.37
CA VAL A 5 -2.26 -32.59 -12.73
C VAL A 5 -1.49 -31.49 -13.46
N THR A 6 -1.06 -31.75 -14.67
CA THR A 6 -0.27 -30.82 -15.48
C THR A 6 -1.08 -30.28 -16.64
N LEU A 7 -0.64 -29.18 -17.25
CA LEU A 7 -1.22 -28.65 -18.49
C LEU A 7 -1.19 -29.68 -19.64
N LYS A 8 -0.18 -30.59 -19.65
CA LYS A 8 -0.09 -31.68 -20.64
C LYS A 8 -1.24 -32.67 -20.49
N ASP A 9 -1.67 -32.94 -19.25
CA ASP A 9 -2.79 -33.85 -18.99
C ASP A 9 -4.09 -33.26 -19.49
N VAL A 10 -4.31 -31.94 -19.24
CA VAL A 10 -5.47 -31.20 -19.75
C VAL A 10 -5.49 -31.17 -21.27
N ALA A 11 -4.36 -30.84 -21.90
CA ALA A 11 -4.24 -30.76 -23.36
C ALA A 11 -4.53 -32.12 -24.02
N LYS A 12 -3.99 -33.20 -23.44
CA LYS A 12 -4.20 -34.58 -23.94
C LYS A 12 -5.68 -34.95 -23.89
N LEU A 13 -6.37 -34.68 -22.79
CA LEU A 13 -7.81 -35.01 -22.65
C LEU A 13 -8.69 -34.09 -23.52
N ALA A 14 -8.29 -32.84 -23.73
CA ALA A 14 -9.01 -31.91 -24.58
C ALA A 14 -8.76 -32.13 -26.09
N GLY A 15 -7.82 -33.01 -26.47
CA GLY A 15 -7.47 -33.26 -27.86
C GLY A 15 -6.83 -32.05 -28.55
N VAL A 16 -6.04 -31.27 -27.82
CA VAL A 16 -5.37 -30.04 -28.32
C VAL A 16 -3.88 -30.04 -27.95
N SER A 17 -3.10 -29.18 -28.62
CA SER A 17 -1.72 -28.97 -28.19
C SER A 17 -1.65 -28.29 -26.85
N THR A 18 -0.53 -28.44 -26.09
CA THR A 18 -0.30 -27.73 -24.82
C THR A 18 -0.31 -26.22 -25.00
N ALA A 19 0.14 -25.73 -26.17
CA ALA A 19 0.08 -24.30 -26.50
C ALA A 19 -1.37 -23.85 -26.69
N ALA A 20 -2.22 -24.59 -27.37
CA ALA A 20 -3.63 -24.29 -27.54
C ALA A 20 -4.38 -24.37 -26.21
N ALA A 21 -4.14 -25.37 -25.37
CA ALA A 21 -4.71 -25.49 -24.05
C ALA A 21 -4.32 -24.29 -23.16
N SER A 22 -3.05 -23.87 -23.19
CA SER A 22 -2.58 -22.69 -22.47
C SER A 22 -3.27 -21.40 -22.92
N LYS A 23 -3.43 -21.21 -24.24
CA LYS A 23 -4.13 -20.05 -24.81
C LYS A 23 -5.60 -20.04 -24.47
N ALA A 24 -6.26 -21.21 -24.52
CA ALA A 24 -7.67 -21.36 -24.15
C ALA A 24 -7.92 -20.93 -22.71
N LEU A 25 -7.10 -21.44 -21.76
CA LEU A 25 -7.20 -21.11 -20.33
C LEU A 25 -6.87 -19.64 -20.00
N ARG A 26 -6.14 -18.93 -20.89
CA ARG A 26 -5.90 -17.49 -20.78
C ARG A 26 -6.94 -16.63 -21.46
N GLY A 27 -7.90 -17.22 -22.13
CA GLY A 27 -8.95 -16.47 -22.83
C GLY A 27 -8.45 -15.74 -24.08
N GLU A 28 -7.34 -16.18 -24.71
CA GLU A 28 -6.81 -15.55 -25.93
C GLU A 28 -7.81 -15.65 -27.10
N LYS A 29 -7.90 -14.59 -27.90
CA LYS A 29 -8.94 -14.45 -28.95
C LYS A 29 -8.76 -15.39 -30.12
N ASP A 30 -7.58 -15.94 -30.31
CA ASP A 30 -7.25 -16.84 -31.38
C ASP A 30 -7.69 -18.33 -31.15
N ILE A 31 -8.35 -18.59 -30.02
CA ILE A 31 -8.97 -19.86 -29.67
C ILE A 31 -10.49 -19.76 -29.80
N GLY A 32 -11.08 -20.62 -30.64
CA GLY A 32 -12.54 -20.62 -30.79
C GLY A 32 -13.28 -20.95 -29.49
N PRO A 33 -14.50 -20.39 -29.30
CA PRO A 33 -15.28 -20.48 -28.05
C PRO A 33 -15.56 -21.93 -27.64
N GLU A 34 -15.83 -22.80 -28.57
CA GLU A 34 -16.09 -24.25 -28.34
C GLU A 34 -14.87 -24.97 -27.78
N THR A 35 -13.70 -24.72 -28.37
CA THR A 35 -12.42 -25.30 -27.89
C THR A 35 -12.08 -24.75 -26.49
N ARG A 36 -12.32 -23.47 -26.25
CA ARG A 36 -12.12 -22.86 -24.94
C ARG A 36 -12.98 -23.52 -23.88
N ALA A 37 -14.28 -23.60 -24.09
CA ALA A 37 -15.23 -24.20 -23.16
C ALA A 37 -14.86 -25.66 -22.84
N ARG A 38 -14.46 -26.42 -23.85
CA ARG A 38 -14.00 -27.82 -23.69
C ARG A 38 -12.75 -27.91 -22.81
N VAL A 39 -11.75 -27.07 -23.04
CA VAL A 39 -10.50 -27.05 -22.25
C VAL A 39 -10.76 -26.63 -20.81
N GLU A 40 -11.57 -25.59 -20.58
CA GLU A 40 -11.96 -25.10 -19.26
C GLU A 40 -12.68 -26.20 -18.45
N LYS A 41 -13.67 -26.86 -19.05
CA LYS A 41 -14.41 -27.95 -18.41
C LYS A 41 -13.51 -29.13 -18.02
N ILE A 42 -12.55 -29.47 -18.84
CA ILE A 42 -11.60 -30.57 -18.56
C ILE A 42 -10.63 -30.13 -17.46
N ALA A 43 -10.12 -28.90 -17.48
CA ALA A 43 -9.26 -28.37 -16.44
C ALA A 43 -9.96 -28.38 -15.07
N GLU A 44 -11.21 -27.93 -15.02
CA GLU A 44 -12.03 -27.97 -13.81
C GLU A 44 -12.25 -29.40 -13.30
N SER A 45 -12.64 -30.34 -14.17
CA SER A 45 -12.87 -31.74 -13.80
C SER A 45 -11.64 -32.45 -13.25
N LEU A 46 -10.45 -32.04 -13.68
CA LEU A 46 -9.18 -32.56 -13.21
C LEU A 46 -8.66 -31.84 -11.95
N GLY A 47 -9.31 -30.74 -11.52
CA GLY A 47 -8.78 -29.86 -10.49
C GLY A 47 -7.47 -29.18 -10.90
N TYR A 48 -7.28 -28.96 -12.23
CA TYR A 48 -6.11 -28.28 -12.74
C TYR A 48 -6.19 -26.78 -12.44
N CYS A 49 -5.26 -26.30 -11.62
CA CYS A 49 -5.04 -24.87 -11.45
C CYS A 49 -3.92 -24.41 -12.37
N THR A 50 -4.17 -23.36 -13.15
CA THR A 50 -3.15 -22.77 -14.02
C THR A 50 -1.93 -22.40 -13.17
N ASN A 51 -0.78 -22.98 -13.46
CA ASN A 51 0.46 -22.60 -12.77
C ASN A 51 0.91 -21.23 -13.30
N ASN A 52 0.42 -20.19 -12.65
CA ASN A 52 0.74 -18.81 -12.99
C ASN A 52 2.25 -18.52 -12.86
N LEU A 53 2.99 -19.31 -12.06
CA LEU A 53 4.43 -19.17 -11.89
C LEU A 53 5.19 -19.27 -13.22
N ALA A 54 4.80 -20.21 -14.11
CA ALA A 54 5.42 -20.37 -15.44
C ALA A 54 5.11 -19.17 -16.35
N ILE A 55 3.94 -18.56 -16.20
CA ILE A 55 3.54 -17.34 -16.93
C ILE A 55 4.35 -16.15 -16.40
N TYR A 56 4.51 -16.04 -15.09
CA TYR A 56 5.26 -14.99 -14.43
C TYR A 56 6.76 -15.05 -14.76
N LEU A 57 7.36 -16.24 -14.78
CA LEU A 57 8.76 -16.42 -15.18
C LEU A 57 9.01 -15.94 -16.62
N ARG A 58 8.04 -16.08 -17.51
CA ARG A 58 8.13 -15.60 -18.89
C ARG A 58 7.93 -14.09 -19.00
N ASN A 59 7.06 -13.50 -18.19
CA ASN A 59 6.71 -12.07 -18.24
C ASN A 59 7.57 -11.22 -17.33
N GLY A 60 8.44 -11.81 -16.51
CA GLY A 60 9.38 -11.10 -15.63
C GLY A 60 8.80 -10.58 -14.32
N SER A 61 7.46 -10.52 -14.16
CA SER A 61 6.79 -10.07 -12.94
C SER A 61 5.51 -10.82 -12.67
N ILE A 62 5.09 -10.91 -11.42
CA ILE A 62 3.77 -11.40 -11.05
C ILE A 62 2.75 -10.26 -11.14
N LYS A 63 1.52 -10.55 -11.58
CA LYS A 63 0.43 -9.58 -11.59
C LYS A 63 -0.13 -9.40 -10.16
N ALA A 64 0.72 -8.89 -9.27
CA ALA A 64 0.42 -8.62 -7.88
C ALA A 64 1.10 -7.33 -7.44
N LEU A 65 0.46 -6.61 -6.53
CA LEU A 65 0.99 -5.45 -5.82
C LEU A 65 1.35 -5.85 -4.39
N GLY A 66 2.51 -5.41 -3.91
CA GLY A 66 2.87 -5.50 -2.51
C GLY A 66 2.31 -4.29 -1.76
N VAL A 67 1.62 -4.51 -0.66
CA VAL A 67 1.15 -3.43 0.23
C VAL A 67 1.81 -3.60 1.58
N VAL A 68 2.58 -2.59 1.98
CA VAL A 68 3.27 -2.54 3.28
C VAL A 68 2.57 -1.54 4.17
N MET A 69 2.23 -1.96 5.39
CA MET A 69 1.60 -1.08 6.36
C MET A 69 2.08 -1.37 7.79
N PRO A 70 2.11 -0.35 8.66
CA PRO A 70 2.60 -0.51 10.03
C PRO A 70 1.66 -1.32 10.90
N ASP A 71 0.35 -1.15 10.70
CA ASP A 71 -0.71 -1.78 11.48
C ASP A 71 -1.99 -1.90 10.63
N SER A 72 -2.45 -3.13 10.43
CA SER A 72 -3.67 -3.42 9.68
C SER A 72 -4.95 -3.29 10.52
N PHE A 73 -4.84 -3.19 11.84
CA PHE A 73 -5.99 -2.99 12.75
C PHE A 73 -6.38 -1.51 12.89
N ASN A 74 -5.49 -0.60 12.53
CA ASN A 74 -5.82 0.83 12.49
C ASN A 74 -6.91 1.08 11.43
N PRO A 75 -8.08 1.65 11.80
CA PRO A 75 -9.19 1.86 10.87
C PRO A 75 -8.81 2.68 9.63
N TYR A 76 -7.92 3.65 9.78
CA TYR A 76 -7.43 4.43 8.64
C TYR A 76 -6.68 3.55 7.63
N ASN A 77 -5.75 2.73 8.11
CA ASN A 77 -4.99 1.81 7.26
C ASN A 77 -5.90 0.77 6.60
N ALA A 78 -6.91 0.29 7.32
CA ALA A 78 -7.90 -0.65 6.79
C ALA A 78 -8.70 -0.05 5.64
N LEU A 79 -9.14 1.22 5.74
CA LEU A 79 -9.84 1.91 4.67
C LEU A 79 -8.94 2.17 3.45
N VAL A 80 -7.69 2.54 3.67
CA VAL A 80 -6.70 2.68 2.58
C VAL A 80 -6.51 1.35 1.86
N LEU A 81 -6.36 0.26 2.63
CA LEU A 81 -6.21 -1.08 2.06
C LEU A 81 -7.42 -1.48 1.24
N GLN A 82 -8.64 -1.24 1.73
CA GLN A 82 -9.87 -1.53 1.00
C GLN A 82 -9.88 -0.84 -0.37
N GLY A 83 -9.55 0.46 -0.43
CA GLY A 83 -9.49 1.20 -1.70
C GLY A 83 -8.42 0.64 -2.66
N VAL A 84 -7.26 0.21 -2.12
CA VAL A 84 -6.23 -0.45 -2.92
C VAL A 84 -6.71 -1.78 -3.48
N GLU A 85 -7.35 -2.63 -2.66
CA GLU A 85 -7.87 -3.93 -3.09
C GLU A 85 -8.95 -3.81 -4.16
N GLU A 86 -9.91 -2.89 -3.98
CA GLU A 86 -10.97 -2.63 -4.94
C GLU A 86 -10.38 -2.23 -6.31
N LYS A 87 -9.44 -1.28 -6.32
CA LYS A 87 -8.84 -0.81 -7.57
C LYS A 87 -7.89 -1.83 -8.19
N ALA A 88 -7.13 -2.55 -7.40
CA ALA A 88 -6.29 -3.64 -7.87
C ALA A 88 -7.12 -4.73 -8.56
N LYS A 89 -8.26 -5.13 -7.96
CA LYS A 89 -9.20 -6.10 -8.51
C LYS A 89 -9.75 -5.65 -9.87
N GLU A 90 -10.20 -4.40 -10.01
CA GLU A 90 -10.67 -3.84 -11.28
C GLU A 90 -9.61 -3.96 -12.39
N LEU A 91 -8.34 -3.73 -12.04
CA LEU A 91 -7.21 -3.78 -12.95
C LEU A 91 -6.64 -5.21 -13.13
N GLY A 92 -7.23 -6.18 -12.43
CA GLY A 92 -6.84 -7.59 -12.47
C GLY A 92 -5.50 -7.87 -11.79
N TYR A 93 -5.15 -7.11 -10.75
CA TYR A 93 -4.02 -7.38 -9.87
C TYR A 93 -4.47 -8.06 -8.58
N ASN A 94 -3.64 -8.95 -8.06
CA ASN A 94 -3.75 -9.43 -6.69
C ASN A 94 -3.04 -8.47 -5.74
N VAL A 95 -3.42 -8.49 -4.46
CA VAL A 95 -2.76 -7.72 -3.41
C VAL A 95 -2.10 -8.70 -2.43
N ILE A 96 -0.84 -8.44 -2.10
CA ILE A 96 -0.08 -9.17 -1.07
C ILE A 96 0.21 -8.18 0.04
N ILE A 97 -0.38 -8.41 1.21
CA ILE A 97 -0.30 -7.49 2.34
C ILE A 97 0.83 -7.92 3.26
N GLY A 98 1.62 -6.96 3.70
CA GLY A 98 2.63 -7.10 4.73
C GLY A 98 2.40 -6.12 5.87
N ASN A 99 2.10 -6.65 7.05
CA ASN A 99 2.00 -5.89 8.28
C ASN A 99 3.35 -5.91 9.00
N THR A 100 3.89 -4.73 9.32
CA THR A 100 5.24 -4.60 9.87
C THR A 100 5.26 -4.42 11.38
N ASN A 101 4.12 -4.12 12.00
CA ASN A 101 4.01 -3.80 13.44
C ASN A 101 5.03 -2.72 13.88
N CYS A 102 5.36 -1.79 12.99
CA CYS A 102 6.41 -0.78 13.20
C CYS A 102 7.81 -1.38 13.46
N ASP A 103 8.05 -2.65 13.13
CA ASP A 103 9.36 -3.30 13.27
C ASP A 103 10.20 -3.03 12.02
N ARG A 104 11.38 -2.40 12.21
CA ARG A 104 12.30 -2.02 11.13
C ARG A 104 12.89 -3.22 10.39
N ALA A 105 13.20 -4.29 11.10
CA ALA A 105 13.81 -5.47 10.51
C ALA A 105 12.76 -6.24 9.71
N LEU A 106 11.56 -6.41 10.27
CA LEU A 106 10.44 -7.05 9.59
C LEU A 106 10.05 -6.30 8.31
N GLU A 107 9.97 -4.97 8.35
CA GLU A 107 9.67 -4.14 7.18
C GLU A 107 10.71 -4.36 6.07
N ARG A 108 11.99 -4.34 6.41
CA ARG A 108 13.08 -4.59 5.45
C ARG A 108 13.02 -5.99 4.83
N ASP A 109 12.75 -7.03 5.64
CA ASP A 109 12.72 -8.40 5.16
C ASP A 109 11.48 -8.68 4.31
N LEU A 110 10.36 -8.04 4.62
CA LEU A 110 9.16 -8.05 3.79
C LEU A 110 9.42 -7.41 2.41
N LEU A 111 10.09 -6.27 2.37
CA LEU A 111 10.47 -5.61 1.12
C LEU A 111 11.38 -6.49 0.25
N LYS A 112 12.36 -7.18 0.85
CA LYS A 112 13.19 -8.17 0.15
C LYS A 112 12.34 -9.31 -0.44
N SER A 113 11.35 -9.78 0.31
CA SER A 113 10.44 -10.82 -0.14
C SER A 113 9.63 -10.36 -1.36
N PHE A 114 9.09 -9.14 -1.34
CA PHE A 114 8.37 -8.57 -2.48
C PHE A 114 9.24 -8.42 -3.73
N VAL A 115 10.49 -7.97 -3.55
CA VAL A 115 11.47 -7.90 -4.64
C VAL A 115 11.76 -9.32 -5.20
N SER A 116 11.96 -10.30 -4.31
CA SER A 116 12.20 -11.70 -4.71
C SER A 116 11.00 -12.32 -5.45
N MET A 117 9.78 -12.03 -5.00
CA MET A 117 8.54 -12.45 -5.66
C MET A 117 8.31 -11.74 -6.99
N LYS A 118 9.05 -10.66 -7.29
CA LYS A 118 8.87 -9.81 -8.49
C LYS A 118 7.45 -9.26 -8.59
N VAL A 119 6.92 -8.72 -7.51
CA VAL A 119 5.65 -8.00 -7.55
C VAL A 119 5.74 -6.84 -8.55
N SER A 120 4.60 -6.43 -9.14
CA SER A 120 4.56 -5.39 -10.17
C SER A 120 4.90 -4.00 -9.61
N GLY A 121 4.69 -3.78 -8.33
CA GLY A 121 4.99 -2.53 -7.62
C GLY A 121 4.64 -2.64 -6.15
N ILE A 122 5.05 -1.65 -5.37
CA ILE A 122 4.83 -1.58 -3.92
C ILE A 122 4.09 -0.28 -3.58
N LEU A 123 3.03 -0.40 -2.77
CA LEU A 123 2.38 0.70 -2.09
C LEU A 123 2.73 0.56 -0.60
N ALA A 124 3.19 1.62 0.03
CA ALA A 124 3.68 1.53 1.40
C ALA A 124 3.24 2.71 2.26
N ILE A 125 2.82 2.40 3.50
CA ILE A 125 2.79 3.33 4.62
C ILE A 125 4.00 2.97 5.49
N PRO A 126 5.19 3.53 5.22
CA PRO A 126 6.42 3.10 5.88
C PRO A 126 6.50 3.58 7.32
N SER A 127 7.09 2.76 8.17
CA SER A 127 7.57 3.20 9.47
C SER A 127 9.02 3.71 9.38
N TRP A 128 9.79 3.21 8.41
CA TRP A 128 11.22 3.52 8.23
C TRP A 128 11.55 3.78 6.76
N LEU A 129 11.55 5.04 6.35
CA LEU A 129 11.79 5.44 4.94
C LEU A 129 13.13 4.96 4.38
N GLU A 130 14.14 4.77 5.24
CA GLU A 130 15.46 4.28 4.82
C GLU A 130 15.41 2.90 4.17
N ASN A 131 14.46 2.05 4.58
CA ASN A 131 14.29 0.71 4.02
C ASN A 131 13.92 0.74 2.52
N TYR A 132 13.40 1.85 2.02
CA TYR A 132 12.87 1.98 0.65
C TYR A 132 13.86 2.57 -0.34
N LYS A 133 15.01 3.09 0.11
CA LYS A 133 16.00 3.78 -0.75
C LYS A 133 16.52 2.94 -1.91
N THR A 134 16.63 1.64 -1.72
CA THR A 134 17.25 0.71 -2.68
C THR A 134 16.25 -0.25 -3.35
N ILE A 135 14.96 -0.05 -3.15
CA ILE A 135 13.94 -0.93 -3.71
C ILE A 135 13.86 -0.71 -5.24
N PRO A 136 14.14 -1.75 -6.07
CA PRO A 136 14.23 -1.58 -7.53
C PRO A 136 12.86 -1.71 -8.23
N LEU A 137 11.76 -1.66 -7.50
CA LEU A 137 10.40 -1.77 -8.02
C LEU A 137 9.71 -0.41 -8.08
N PRO A 138 8.66 -0.24 -8.92
CA PRO A 138 7.77 0.91 -8.83
C PRO A 138 7.26 1.07 -7.40
N LEU A 139 7.30 2.29 -6.86
CA LEU A 139 7.04 2.55 -5.46
C LEU A 139 6.13 3.76 -5.27
N ILE A 140 5.08 3.58 -4.49
CA ILE A 140 4.22 4.66 -4.00
C ILE A 140 4.30 4.68 -2.47
N ILE A 141 4.68 5.81 -1.92
CA ILE A 141 4.65 6.06 -0.47
C ILE A 141 3.33 6.77 -0.14
N MET A 142 2.61 6.24 0.83
CA MET A 142 1.32 6.76 1.27
C MET A 142 1.43 7.29 2.70
N SER A 143 0.73 8.39 2.98
CA SER A 143 0.59 8.96 4.33
C SER A 143 1.92 9.27 5.04
N ARG A 144 3.00 9.51 4.30
CA ARG A 144 4.30 9.91 4.84
C ARG A 144 4.99 10.87 3.88
N PHE A 145 5.62 11.89 4.43
CA PHE A 145 6.40 12.84 3.68
C PHE A 145 7.88 12.44 3.68
N PRO A 146 8.55 12.45 2.54
CA PRO A 146 9.98 12.14 2.47
C PRO A 146 10.83 13.29 3.02
N TYR A 147 10.39 14.49 2.77
CA TYR A 147 11.00 15.76 3.16
C TYR A 147 10.01 16.90 2.91
N MET A 148 9.82 17.77 3.89
CA MET A 148 8.97 18.95 3.75
C MET A 148 9.49 20.07 4.67
N GLU A 149 10.13 21.10 4.11
CA GLU A 149 10.48 22.27 4.91
C GLU A 149 9.19 22.97 5.40
N PRO A 150 9.16 23.47 6.63
CA PRO A 150 10.25 23.48 7.63
C PRO A 150 10.29 22.26 8.56
N TYR A 151 9.45 21.22 8.32
CA TYR A 151 9.14 20.18 9.31
C TYR A 151 10.13 19.03 9.37
N ALA A 152 10.88 18.78 8.31
CA ALA A 152 11.82 17.66 8.27
C ALA A 152 13.27 18.12 8.15
N SER A 153 14.17 17.45 8.83
CA SER A 153 15.61 17.64 8.64
C SER A 153 16.04 17.11 7.27
N LYS A 154 17.11 17.70 6.70
CA LYS A 154 17.71 17.23 5.43
C LYS A 154 18.24 15.79 5.48
N ALA A 155 18.28 15.18 6.67
CA ALA A 155 18.66 13.78 6.85
C ALA A 155 17.61 12.79 6.33
N HIS A 156 16.33 13.20 6.24
CA HIS A 156 15.30 12.40 5.58
C HIS A 156 15.49 12.49 4.08
N ALA A 157 16.44 11.72 3.60
CA ALA A 157 16.82 11.71 2.21
C ALA A 157 15.62 11.38 1.33
N ILE A 158 15.40 12.26 0.37
CA ILE A 158 14.57 12.03 -0.81
C ILE A 158 14.85 10.62 -1.31
N LEU A 159 13.80 9.81 -1.43
CA LEU A 159 13.86 8.56 -2.14
C LEU A 159 14.16 8.83 -3.62
N ARG A 160 14.31 7.79 -4.42
CA ARG A 160 14.55 7.94 -5.86
C ARG A 160 13.56 8.93 -6.49
N PRO A 161 13.95 9.66 -7.55
CA PRO A 161 13.10 10.65 -8.21
C PRO A 161 11.78 10.10 -8.80
N ASP A 162 11.75 8.78 -9.06
CA ASP A 162 10.59 8.08 -9.63
C ASP A 162 9.57 7.59 -8.58
N VAL A 163 9.85 7.78 -7.30
CA VAL A 163 8.90 7.44 -6.22
C VAL A 163 7.75 8.45 -6.21
N GLN A 164 6.54 7.94 -6.19
CA GLN A 164 5.34 8.76 -6.06
C GLN A 164 4.89 8.83 -4.60
N TYR A 165 4.25 9.95 -4.23
CA TYR A 165 3.77 10.18 -2.87
C TYR A 165 2.28 10.53 -2.90
N ILE A 166 1.52 9.92 -1.99
CA ILE A 166 0.12 10.24 -1.70
C ILE A 166 0.06 10.65 -0.22
N VAL A 167 -0.19 11.92 0.02
CA VAL A 167 -0.12 12.49 1.37
C VAL A 167 -1.42 13.22 1.72
N ASN A 168 -1.71 13.30 3.01
CA ASN A 168 -2.82 14.09 3.53
C ASN A 168 -2.35 15.53 3.77
N ASP A 169 -3.26 16.49 3.63
CA ASP A 169 -3.04 17.86 4.11
C ASP A 169 -3.37 17.94 5.61
N ASP A 170 -2.43 17.49 6.43
CA ASP A 170 -2.58 17.41 7.87
C ASP A 170 -2.69 18.80 8.53
N PHE A 171 -2.06 19.82 7.92
CA PHE A 171 -2.18 21.20 8.39
C PHE A 171 -3.61 21.74 8.21
N SER A 172 -4.12 21.70 6.97
CA SER A 172 -5.46 22.24 6.68
C SER A 172 -6.55 21.42 7.37
N GLY A 173 -6.40 20.10 7.44
CA GLY A 173 -7.34 19.23 8.15
C GLY A 173 -7.46 19.60 9.63
N GLN A 174 -6.34 19.80 10.31
CA GLN A 174 -6.34 20.20 11.72
C GLN A 174 -6.84 21.64 11.91
N TYR A 175 -6.44 22.57 11.04
CA TYR A 175 -6.94 23.95 11.08
C TYR A 175 -8.47 23.98 11.00
N LEU A 176 -9.06 23.32 10.00
CA LEU A 176 -10.52 23.30 9.83
C LEU A 176 -11.26 22.65 10.99
N ALA A 177 -10.71 21.59 11.57
CA ALA A 177 -11.31 20.94 12.74
C ALA A 177 -11.36 21.89 13.94
N VAL A 178 -10.28 22.60 14.23
CA VAL A 178 -10.19 23.55 15.35
C VAL A 178 -11.05 24.79 15.08
N GLU A 179 -11.00 25.35 13.86
CA GLU A 179 -11.86 26.44 13.44
C GLU A 179 -13.34 26.10 13.67
N HIS A 180 -13.77 24.89 13.28
CA HIS A 180 -15.13 24.42 13.50
C HIS A 180 -15.50 24.41 14.99
N LEU A 181 -14.63 23.90 15.87
CA LEU A 181 -14.87 23.89 17.30
C LEU A 181 -15.02 25.31 17.85
N ILE A 182 -14.16 26.23 17.42
CA ILE A 182 -14.20 27.64 17.84
C ILE A 182 -15.51 28.33 17.39
N GLN A 183 -15.93 28.09 16.15
CA GLN A 183 -17.22 28.59 15.61
C GLN A 183 -18.42 28.05 16.39
N ARG A 184 -18.32 26.86 16.97
CA ARG A 184 -19.32 26.24 17.84
C ARG A 184 -19.26 26.75 19.27
N GLY A 185 -18.34 27.69 19.58
CA GLY A 185 -18.19 28.29 20.89
C GLY A 185 -17.21 27.62 21.84
N PHE A 186 -16.55 26.53 21.41
CA PHE A 186 -15.53 25.84 22.19
C PHE A 186 -14.20 26.59 22.08
N ARG A 187 -13.83 27.35 23.13
CA ARG A 187 -12.58 28.14 23.12
C ARG A 187 -11.42 27.48 23.87
N ASN A 188 -11.71 26.48 24.68
CA ASN A 188 -10.72 25.71 25.44
C ASN A 188 -10.55 24.33 24.77
N ASN A 189 -9.67 24.27 23.76
CA ASN A 189 -9.43 23.06 22.94
C ASN A 189 -8.08 22.46 23.33
N TYR A 190 -8.00 21.13 23.29
CA TYR A 190 -6.76 20.37 23.48
C TYR A 190 -6.41 19.64 22.21
N LEU A 191 -5.12 19.59 21.89
CA LEU A 191 -4.55 18.79 20.80
C LEU A 191 -3.87 17.55 21.38
N ILE A 192 -4.31 16.37 20.95
CA ILE A 192 -3.69 15.10 21.32
C ILE A 192 -3.05 14.53 20.07
N ILE A 193 -1.73 14.32 20.07
CA ILE A 193 -0.95 13.84 18.94
C ILE A 193 0.10 12.82 19.36
N GLY A 194 0.62 12.08 18.40
CA GLY A 194 1.79 11.20 18.59
C GLY A 194 3.09 11.99 18.73
N SER A 195 4.20 11.34 18.43
CA SER A 195 5.52 11.99 18.49
C SER A 195 5.63 13.14 17.48
N THR A 196 6.23 14.24 17.91
CA THR A 196 6.60 15.39 17.07
C THR A 196 8.07 15.38 16.68
N GLU A 197 8.81 14.30 16.95
CA GLU A 197 10.20 14.18 16.56
C GLU A 197 10.31 14.22 15.03
N PRO A 198 11.03 15.20 14.44
CA PRO A 198 11.08 15.39 12.99
C PRO A 198 11.64 14.17 12.24
N ASP A 199 12.43 13.35 12.93
CA ASP A 199 13.06 12.17 12.37
C ASP A 199 12.21 10.89 12.48
N SER A 200 11.05 10.97 13.12
CA SER A 200 10.09 9.88 13.13
C SER A 200 9.18 9.91 11.89
N ALA A 201 8.70 8.74 11.48
CA ALA A 201 7.81 8.63 10.33
C ALA A 201 6.49 9.40 10.51
N GLU A 202 6.09 9.68 11.74
CA GLU A 202 4.87 10.40 12.10
C GLU A 202 5.12 11.87 12.47
N GLY A 203 6.37 12.21 12.82
CA GLY A 203 6.71 13.51 13.40
C GLY A 203 6.34 14.68 12.51
N VAL A 204 6.65 14.61 11.22
CA VAL A 204 6.33 15.66 10.25
C VAL A 204 4.81 15.94 10.22
N MET A 205 3.99 14.89 10.15
CA MET A 205 2.53 15.04 10.13
C MET A 205 2.00 15.66 11.43
N ASN A 206 2.54 15.22 12.57
CA ASN A 206 2.13 15.74 13.88
C ASN A 206 2.57 17.20 14.06
N LEU A 207 3.74 17.60 13.55
CA LEU A 207 4.15 18.99 13.50
C LEU A 207 3.21 19.84 12.62
N MET A 208 2.83 19.35 11.44
CA MET A 208 1.85 20.04 10.58
C MET A 208 0.50 20.20 11.27
N ARG A 209 0.02 19.19 11.99
CA ARG A 209 -1.20 19.28 12.82
C ARG A 209 -1.05 20.30 13.93
N LYS A 210 0.08 20.32 14.64
CA LYS A 210 0.36 21.30 15.70
C LYS A 210 0.34 22.74 15.15
N ASP A 211 0.89 22.95 13.97
CA ASP A 211 0.87 24.26 13.31
C ASP A 211 -0.52 24.67 12.80
N GLY A 212 -1.30 23.73 12.25
CA GLY A 212 -2.71 23.96 11.91
C GLY A 212 -3.55 24.36 13.13
N TYR A 213 -3.34 23.67 14.25
CA TYR A 213 -3.97 24.03 15.54
C TYR A 213 -3.58 25.43 15.99
N ARG A 214 -2.28 25.76 16.02
CA ARG A 214 -1.77 27.09 16.38
C ARG A 214 -2.36 28.19 15.50
N LYS A 215 -2.40 27.96 14.19
CA LYS A 215 -2.93 28.93 13.23
C LYS A 215 -4.41 29.22 13.47
N ALA A 216 -5.22 28.17 13.67
CA ALA A 216 -6.66 28.34 13.94
C ALA A 216 -6.94 29.14 15.24
N LEU A 217 -6.17 28.88 16.31
CA LEU A 217 -6.26 29.67 17.53
C LEU A 217 -5.87 31.13 17.30
N ALA A 218 -4.76 31.39 16.60
CA ALA A 218 -4.27 32.72 16.31
C ALA A 218 -5.29 33.55 15.52
N ASP A 219 -5.89 32.94 14.46
CA ASP A 219 -6.91 33.62 13.64
C ASP A 219 -8.18 33.98 14.43
N ALA A 220 -8.48 33.22 15.49
CA ALA A 220 -9.59 33.46 16.37
C ALA A 220 -9.24 34.38 17.57
N GLY A 221 -8.01 34.90 17.64
CA GLY A 221 -7.54 35.70 18.75
C GLY A 221 -7.45 34.96 20.09
N ILE A 222 -7.24 33.64 20.05
CA ILE A 222 -7.05 32.76 21.22
C ILE A 222 -5.56 32.53 21.43
N ALA A 223 -5.05 32.78 22.62
CA ALA A 223 -3.65 32.50 22.94
C ALA A 223 -3.36 30.99 22.88
N PHE A 224 -2.26 30.63 22.23
CA PHE A 224 -1.77 29.25 22.25
C PHE A 224 -1.14 28.96 23.62
N ALA A 225 -1.45 27.80 24.19
CA ALA A 225 -0.90 27.30 25.44
C ALA A 225 -0.27 25.91 25.19
N GLU A 226 1.01 25.76 25.55
CA GLU A 226 1.75 24.52 25.29
C GLU A 226 1.20 23.32 26.09
N ASP A 227 0.66 23.57 27.30
CA ASP A 227 0.01 22.57 28.16
C ASP A 227 -1.33 22.06 27.59
N HIS A 228 -1.86 22.71 26.55
CA HIS A 228 -3.00 22.20 25.77
C HIS A 228 -2.57 21.21 24.67
N VAL A 229 -1.28 20.96 24.48
CA VAL A 229 -0.78 19.97 23.54
C VAL A 229 -0.26 18.74 24.28
N ILE A 230 -0.93 17.61 24.11
CA ILE A 230 -0.56 16.34 24.71
C ILE A 230 0.12 15.51 23.63
N GLU A 231 1.44 15.36 23.74
CA GLU A 231 2.27 14.65 22.76
C GLU A 231 2.60 13.22 23.23
N ASN A 232 3.11 12.41 22.30
CA ASN A 232 3.58 11.04 22.53
C ASN A 232 2.49 10.05 22.97
N VAL A 233 1.24 10.34 22.65
CA VAL A 233 0.15 9.38 22.87
C VAL A 233 0.26 8.30 21.78
N ARG A 234 0.49 7.05 22.21
CA ARG A 234 0.46 5.89 21.32
C ARG A 234 -0.98 5.42 21.14
N SER A 235 -1.39 5.27 19.89
CA SER A 235 -2.67 4.67 19.50
C SER A 235 -2.62 3.14 19.61
#